data_2319416a5e484e9cc2e7494388a350b5
#
_entry.id   2319416a5e484e9cc2e7494388a350b5
#
_cell.length_a   1.000
_cell.length_b   1.000
_cell.length_c   1.000
_cell.angle_alpha   90.00
_cell.angle_beta   90.00
_cell.angle_gamma   90.00
#
_symmetry.space_group_name_H-M   'P 1'
#
loop_
_entity.id
_entity.type
_entity.pdbx_description
1 polymer ?
#
loop_
_entity_poly.entity_id
_entity_poly.type
_entity_poly.pdbx_seq_one_letter_code
_entity_poly.pdbx_strand_id
1 'polypeptide(L)'
;MSDETTTTDRAIISVLGADRSGIVAAVAGLLAEQDVNILDISQTILQGMFTMTTLVDLGGADIATIHDGLAALSEKLGVQITIQREDVFKFMYRL
;
A
#
# COMPACT_ATOMS: atom_id res chain seq x y z
N MET A 1 15.20 -14.98 -14.78
CA MET A 1 15.16 -14.59 -14.39
C MET A 1 15.07 -13.92 -13.83
N SER A 2 15.06 -13.70 -14.02
CA SER A 2 15.23 -13.03 -13.50
C SER A 2 14.88 -12.45 -12.93
N ASP A 3 14.57 -12.38 -12.58
CA ASP A 3 14.26 -11.76 -11.95
C ASP A 3 14.60 -11.04 -11.18
N GLU A 4 15.04 -11.35 -11.02
CA GLU A 4 15.54 -10.74 -10.28
C GLU A 4 15.62 -9.50 -10.25
N THR A 5 15.92 -9.23 -10.76
CA THR A 5 16.16 -7.97 -11.02
C THR A 5 15.16 -7.11 -10.68
N THR A 6 14.19 -7.36 -11.00
CA THR A 6 13.24 -6.55 -10.95
C THR A 6 12.59 -6.32 -9.75
N THR A 7 12.89 -6.93 -8.85
CA THR A 7 12.23 -6.87 -7.69
C THR A 7 12.37 -5.77 -6.87
N THR A 8 13.12 -4.89 -7.28
CA THR A 8 13.56 -3.96 -6.35
C THR A 8 12.69 -2.81 -6.05
N ASP A 9 11.69 -2.55 -6.81
CA ASP A 9 10.91 -1.35 -6.62
C ASP A 9 9.49 -1.66 -6.19
N ARG A 10 9.37 -2.57 -5.24
CA ARG A 10 8.06 -2.96 -4.74
C ARG A 10 7.86 -2.45 -3.32
N ALA A 11 6.63 -2.19 -2.98
CA ALA A 11 6.27 -1.71 -1.66
C ALA A 11 4.97 -2.36 -1.20
N ILE A 12 4.75 -2.31 0.09
CA ILE A 12 3.56 -2.86 0.69
C ILE A 12 2.82 -1.72 1.38
N ILE A 13 1.56 -1.56 1.05
CA ILE A 13 0.71 -0.55 1.65
C ILE A 13 -0.28 -1.28 2.54
N SER A 14 -0.34 -0.88 3.79
CA SER A 14 -1.25 -1.49 4.77
C SER A 14 -2.26 -0.46 5.23
N VAL A 15 -3.52 -0.85 5.28
CA VAL A 15 -4.60 0.02 5.70
C VAL A 15 -5.36 -0.64 6.83
N LEU A 16 -5.68 0.12 7.86
CA LEU A 16 -6.47 -0.37 8.98
C LEU A 16 -7.53 0.68 9.29
N GLY A 17 -8.79 0.29 9.29
CA GLY A 17 -9.87 1.23 9.54
C GLY A 17 -11.12 0.54 10.01
N ALA A 18 -12.07 1.33 10.46
CA ALA A 18 -13.33 0.79 10.96
C ALA A 18 -14.33 0.54 9.84
N ASP A 19 -14.16 1.20 8.71
CA ASP A 19 -15.12 1.11 7.62
C ASP A 19 -14.35 1.09 6.32
N ARG A 20 -14.74 0.22 5.41
CA ARG A 20 -14.04 0.10 4.14
C ARG A 20 -14.65 0.94 3.03
N SER A 21 -15.73 1.63 3.33
CA SER A 21 -16.46 2.38 2.31
C SER A 21 -15.56 3.43 1.68
N GLY A 22 -15.33 3.31 0.39
CA GLY A 22 -14.51 4.26 -0.36
C GLY A 22 -13.01 4.15 -0.16
N ILE A 23 -12.54 3.36 0.80
CA ILE A 23 -11.12 3.27 1.06
C ILE A 23 -10.38 2.63 -0.11
N VAL A 24 -10.88 1.53 -0.61
CA VAL A 24 -10.23 0.83 -1.72
C VAL A 24 -10.15 1.75 -2.94
N ALA A 25 -11.26 2.41 -3.25
CA ALA A 25 -11.29 3.30 -4.41
C ALA A 25 -10.34 4.47 -4.25
N ALA A 26 -10.27 5.04 -3.05
CA ALA A 26 -9.40 6.18 -2.81
C ALA A 26 -7.93 5.80 -2.93
N VAL A 27 -7.54 4.67 -2.35
CA VAL A 27 -6.16 4.22 -2.42
C VAL A 27 -5.80 3.85 -3.86
N ALA A 28 -6.68 3.11 -4.54
CA ALA A 28 -6.42 2.72 -5.92
C ALA A 28 -6.33 3.93 -6.83
N GLY A 29 -7.17 4.94 -6.59
CA GLY A 29 -7.14 6.16 -7.38
C GLY A 29 -5.84 6.92 -7.22
N LEU A 30 -5.35 7.01 -5.99
CA LEU A 30 -4.07 7.66 -5.75
C LEU A 30 -2.94 6.94 -6.46
N LEU A 31 -2.93 5.61 -6.37
CA LEU A 31 -1.89 4.82 -7.00
C LEU A 31 -1.94 4.97 -8.52
N ALA A 32 -3.13 4.99 -9.07
CA ALA A 32 -3.28 5.16 -10.52
C ALA A 32 -2.75 6.51 -10.98
N GLU A 33 -2.99 7.55 -10.20
CA GLU A 33 -2.48 8.88 -10.53
C GLU A 33 -0.97 8.93 -10.56
N GLN A 34 -0.32 8.10 -9.76
CA GLN A 34 1.12 8.08 -9.68
C GLN A 34 1.74 7.00 -10.56
N ASP A 35 0.91 6.35 -11.38
CA ASP A 35 1.36 5.26 -12.25
C ASP A 35 1.98 4.10 -11.48
N VAL A 36 1.45 3.86 -10.31
CA VAL A 36 1.90 2.74 -9.50
C VAL A 36 1.01 1.56 -9.80
N ASN A 37 1.61 0.43 -10.08
CA ASN A 37 0.88 -0.76 -10.46
C ASN A 37 0.58 -1.64 -9.24
N ILE A 38 -0.67 -2.04 -9.08
CA ILE A 38 -1.05 -2.93 -8.01
C ILE A 38 -0.81 -4.36 -8.46
N LEU A 39 0.03 -5.08 -7.72
CA LEU A 39 0.36 -6.45 -8.04
C LEU A 39 -0.55 -7.44 -7.34
N ASP A 40 -0.96 -7.11 -6.14
CA ASP A 40 -1.80 -8.01 -5.36
C ASP A 40 -2.49 -7.19 -4.28
N ILE A 41 -3.65 -7.65 -3.85
CA ILE A 41 -4.38 -6.97 -2.81
C ILE A 41 -5.13 -8.00 -1.98
N SER A 42 -5.11 -7.84 -0.69
CA SER A 42 -5.77 -8.73 0.25
C SER A 42 -6.58 -7.89 1.22
N GLN A 43 -7.81 -8.31 1.47
CA GLN A 43 -8.70 -7.59 2.36
C GLN A 43 -9.27 -8.56 3.38
N THR A 44 -9.41 -8.10 4.61
CA THR A 44 -9.94 -8.94 5.68
C THR A 44 -10.69 -8.06 6.66
N ILE A 45 -11.72 -8.62 7.26
CA ILE A 45 -12.42 -7.96 8.36
C ILE A 45 -12.14 -8.79 9.60
N LEU A 46 -11.53 -8.16 10.58
CA LEU A 46 -11.18 -8.83 11.80
C LEU A 46 -11.80 -8.07 12.96
N GLN A 47 -12.75 -8.71 13.66
CA GLN A 47 -13.41 -8.08 14.80
C GLN A 47 -14.03 -6.73 14.45
N GLY A 48 -14.59 -6.64 13.26
CA GLY A 48 -15.20 -5.39 12.80
C GLY A 48 -14.23 -4.38 12.22
N MET A 49 -12.93 -4.67 12.25
CA MET A 49 -11.94 -3.79 11.70
C MET A 49 -11.58 -4.23 10.29
N PHE A 50 -11.59 -3.30 9.37
CA PHE A 50 -11.21 -3.56 7.99
C PHE A 50 -9.70 -3.44 7.86
N THR A 51 -9.06 -4.45 7.29
CA THR A 51 -7.64 -4.41 7.01
C THR A 51 -7.42 -4.70 5.54
N MET A 52 -6.45 -4.01 4.93
CA MET A 52 -6.11 -4.21 3.54
C MET A 52 -4.61 -4.16 3.40
N THR A 53 -4.05 -5.10 2.66
CA THR A 53 -2.63 -5.13 2.37
C THR A 53 -2.50 -5.15 0.85
N THR A 54 -1.74 -4.22 0.31
CA THR A 54 -1.59 -4.07 -1.13
C THR A 54 -0.12 -4.12 -1.49
N LEU A 55 0.23 -5.02 -2.38
CA LEU A 55 1.58 -5.10 -2.91
C LEU A 55 1.60 -4.33 -4.22
N VAL A 56 2.52 -3.38 -4.32
CA VAL A 56 2.59 -2.52 -5.49
C VAL A 56 3.98 -2.51 -6.09
N ASP A 57 4.04 -2.22 -7.38
CA ASP A 57 5.29 -1.97 -8.07
C ASP A 57 5.33 -0.46 -8.32
N LEU A 58 6.31 0.19 -7.69
CA LEU A 58 6.39 1.64 -7.76
C LEU A 58 6.79 2.14 -9.15
N GLY A 59 7.50 1.29 -9.90
CA GLY A 59 7.82 1.64 -11.28
C GLY A 59 8.63 2.91 -11.41
N GLY A 60 9.44 3.22 -10.43
CA GLY A 60 10.22 4.45 -10.47
C GLY A 60 9.51 5.65 -9.86
N ALA A 61 8.28 5.50 -9.39
CA ALA A 61 7.59 6.59 -8.74
C ALA A 61 8.29 6.94 -7.43
N ASP A 62 8.20 8.19 -7.04
CA ASP A 62 8.83 8.66 -5.83
C ASP A 62 8.02 8.21 -4.62
N ILE A 63 8.60 7.37 -3.79
CA ILE A 63 7.90 6.82 -2.65
C ILE A 63 7.49 7.93 -1.67
N ALA A 64 8.26 8.99 -1.60
CA ALA A 64 7.91 10.09 -0.70
C ALA A 64 6.62 10.77 -1.13
N THR A 65 6.43 10.93 -2.44
CA THR A 65 5.21 11.52 -2.95
C THR A 65 4.00 10.62 -2.65
N ILE A 66 4.18 9.33 -2.82
CA ILE A 66 3.12 8.38 -2.53
C ILE A 66 2.82 8.37 -1.04
N HIS A 67 3.86 8.39 -0.22
CA HIS A 67 3.70 8.43 1.23
C HIS A 67 2.88 9.66 1.64
N ASP A 68 3.19 10.81 1.07
CA ASP A 68 2.49 12.03 1.42
C ASP A 68 1.02 11.97 0.99
N GLY A 69 0.77 11.42 -0.18
CA GLY A 69 -0.60 11.25 -0.65
C GLY A 69 -1.39 10.31 0.23
N LEU A 70 -0.77 9.22 0.65
CA LEU A 70 -1.42 8.26 1.54
C LEU A 70 -1.66 8.87 2.92
N ALA A 71 -0.74 9.69 3.39
CA ALA A 71 -0.92 10.37 4.67
C ALA A 71 -2.12 11.31 4.62
N ALA A 72 -2.28 12.02 3.52
CA ALA A 72 -3.43 12.90 3.35
C ALA A 72 -4.74 12.09 3.31
N LEU A 73 -4.73 10.95 2.63
CA LEU A 73 -5.89 10.08 2.60
C LEU A 73 -6.21 9.52 3.98
N SER A 74 -5.17 9.15 4.71
CA SER A 74 -5.32 8.63 6.06
C SER A 74 -6.08 9.62 6.93
N GLU A 75 -5.69 10.87 6.84
CA GLU A 75 -6.32 11.90 7.61
C GLU A 75 -7.75 12.16 7.15
N LYS A 76 -7.93 12.22 5.84
CA LYS A 76 -9.24 12.51 5.27
C LYS A 76 -10.25 11.42 5.58
N LEU A 77 -9.83 10.17 5.51
CA LEU A 77 -10.73 9.04 5.68
C LEU A 77 -10.80 8.53 7.13
N GLY A 78 -9.92 9.01 7.97
CA GLY A 78 -9.92 8.55 9.36
C GLY A 78 -9.44 7.13 9.52
N VAL A 79 -8.49 6.71 8.69
CA VAL A 79 -7.93 5.35 8.75
C VAL A 79 -6.42 5.44 8.86
N GLN A 80 -5.80 4.35 9.24
CA GLN A 80 -4.35 4.27 9.31
C GLN A 80 -3.83 3.68 8.02
N ILE A 81 -2.90 4.35 7.37
CA ILE A 81 -2.30 3.85 6.14
C ILE A 81 -0.79 3.96 6.29
N THR A 82 -0.09 2.87 6.02
CA THR A 82 1.36 2.86 6.06
C THR A 82 1.88 2.30 4.74
N ILE A 83 3.10 2.69 4.37
CA ILE A 83 3.75 2.16 3.19
C ILE A 83 5.19 1.86 3.55
N GLN A 84 5.69 0.70 3.11
CA GLN A 84 7.07 0.31 3.31
C GLN A 84 7.58 -0.39 2.07
N ARG A 85 8.85 -0.20 1.75
CA ARG A 85 9.44 -0.97 0.66
C ARG A 85 9.43 -2.42 1.03
N GLU A 86 9.28 -3.26 0.04
CA GLU A 86 9.15 -4.69 0.25
C GLU A 86 10.34 -5.28 1.00
N ASP A 87 11.54 -4.86 0.66
CA ASP A 87 12.72 -5.39 1.32
C ASP A 87 12.75 -5.02 2.80
N VAL A 88 12.31 -3.82 3.15
CA VAL A 88 12.24 -3.41 4.55
C VAL A 88 11.16 -4.22 5.27
N PHE A 89 10.02 -4.39 4.62
CA PHE A 89 8.92 -5.15 5.20
C PHE A 89 9.36 -6.58 5.50
N LYS A 90 10.02 -7.22 4.53
CA LYS A 90 10.48 -8.58 4.71
C LYS A 90 11.50 -8.69 5.84
N PHE A 91 12.37 -7.72 5.93
CA PHE A 91 13.37 -7.73 6.98
C PHE A 91 12.72 -7.66 8.36
N MET A 92 11.71 -6.83 8.51
CA MET A 92 11.03 -6.66 9.77
C MET A 92 10.21 -7.88 10.19
N TYR A 93 9.71 -8.60 9.22
CA TYR A 93 8.84 -9.74 9.50
C TYR A 93 9.48 -11.10 9.28
N ARG A 94 10.79 -11.11 9.10
CA ARG A 94 11.49 -12.36 8.94
C ARG A 94 11.70 -12.99 10.31
N LEU A 95 11.34 -14.21 10.43
CA LEU A 95 11.47 -14.89 11.73
C LEU A 95 12.36 -16.10 11.66
#